data_7f5c28b9130c86c671b915621c86507d
#
_entry.id   7f5c28b9130c86c671b915621c86507d
#
_cell.length_a   1.000
_cell.length_b   1.000
_cell.length_c   1.000
_cell.angle_alpha   90.00
_cell.angle_beta   90.00
_cell.angle_gamma   90.00
#
_symmetry.space_group_name_H-M   'P 1'
#
loop_
_entity.id
_entity.type
_entity.pdbx_description
1 polymer ?
#
loop_
_entity_poly.entity_id
_entity_poly.type
_entity_poly.pdbx_seq_one_letter_code
_entity_poly.pdbx_strand_id
1 'polypeptide(L)'
;TWTRGKVPNRVGIENRPAIVDQKIRIGDWEADTIIGKDQKSALLTLVERVTRYTIICKLDNLKAEDTARAVIRVLRAYKARVHTITMDNGKEFYQHTKIAKALKVETYFCRPYHSWEKGLNENTNGLIRQYFPKQTDFRNISNREIRRVQDELNHRPRKTLGYETPSVLFLNLFQPLVP
;
A
#
# COMPACT_ATOMS: atom_id res chain seq x y z
N THR A 1 22.70 6.35 21.20
CA THR A 1 22.55 6.17 19.74
C THR A 1 21.56 5.05 19.48
N TRP A 2 20.32 5.42 19.14
CA TRP A 2 19.31 4.47 18.71
C TRP A 2 19.69 3.95 17.31
N THR A 3 20.33 2.80 17.26
CA THR A 3 20.45 2.03 16.02
C THR A 3 19.07 1.50 15.67
N ARG A 4 18.35 2.17 14.78
CA ARG A 4 17.18 1.58 14.10
C ARG A 4 17.69 0.28 13.47
N GLY A 5 17.13 -0.85 13.91
CA GLY A 5 17.50 -2.15 13.39
C GLY A 5 17.39 -2.12 11.86
N LYS A 6 18.41 -2.61 11.16
CA LYS A 6 18.37 -2.69 9.69
C LYS A 6 17.31 -3.70 9.29
N VAL A 7 16.49 -3.35 8.29
CA VAL A 7 15.55 -4.29 7.68
C VAL A 7 16.33 -5.50 7.17
N PRO A 8 15.99 -6.73 7.59
CA PRO A 8 16.69 -7.93 7.10
C PRO A 8 16.53 -8.08 5.59
N ASN A 9 17.60 -8.46 4.90
CA ASN A 9 17.60 -8.70 3.44
C ASN A 9 17.02 -7.54 2.60
N ARG A 10 17.23 -6.32 3.07
CA ARG A 10 16.73 -5.11 2.45
C ARG A 10 17.32 -4.90 1.06
N VAL A 11 16.45 -4.67 0.08
CA VAL A 11 16.81 -4.17 -1.25
C VAL A 11 16.34 -2.72 -1.35
N GLY A 12 17.25 -1.80 -1.60
CA GLY A 12 16.93 -0.37 -1.68
C GLY A 12 16.22 0.00 -2.99
N ILE A 13 15.47 1.09 -2.94
CA ILE A 13 14.72 1.64 -4.07
C ILE A 13 15.63 1.96 -5.29
N GLU A 14 16.90 2.19 -5.06
CA GLU A 14 17.90 2.41 -6.11
C GLU A 14 18.08 1.21 -7.03
N ASN A 15 17.72 0.01 -6.58
CA ASN A 15 17.74 -1.21 -7.37
C ASN A 15 16.37 -1.55 -8.01
N ARG A 16 15.37 -0.71 -7.79
CA ARG A 16 14.05 -0.91 -8.36
C ARG A 16 14.07 -0.67 -9.87
N PRO A 17 13.45 -1.57 -10.68
CA PRO A 17 13.43 -1.40 -12.13
C PRO A 17 12.86 -0.05 -12.56
N ALA A 18 13.48 0.59 -13.57
CA ALA A 18 13.08 1.91 -14.06
C ALA A 18 11.63 1.96 -14.57
N ILE A 19 11.09 0.83 -15.04
CA ILE A 19 9.69 0.72 -15.47
C ILE A 19 8.69 1.13 -14.39
N VAL A 20 9.03 0.94 -13.12
CA VAL A 20 8.18 1.33 -11.98
C VAL A 20 8.00 2.85 -11.93
N ASP A 21 9.07 3.60 -12.18
CA ASP A 21 9.05 5.06 -12.18
C ASP A 21 8.37 5.64 -13.42
N GLN A 22 8.39 4.91 -14.51
CA GLN A 22 7.71 5.30 -15.76
C GLN A 22 6.19 5.25 -15.65
N LYS A 23 5.64 4.50 -14.67
CA LYS A 23 4.18 4.36 -14.43
C LYS A 23 3.40 3.95 -15.68
N ILE A 24 3.95 3.01 -16.44
CA ILE A 24 3.34 2.51 -17.69
C ILE A 24 2.78 1.09 -17.55
N ARG A 25 3.08 0.42 -16.44
CA ARG A 25 2.58 -0.93 -16.17
C ARG A 25 1.80 -0.93 -14.85
N ILE A 26 0.68 -1.65 -14.83
CA ILE A 26 -0.10 -1.87 -13.62
C ILE A 26 0.49 -3.03 -12.83
N GLY A 27 0.53 -2.87 -11.50
CA GLY A 27 1.00 -3.91 -10.60
C GLY A 27 2.22 -3.52 -9.77
N ASP A 28 2.60 -2.26 -9.79
CA ASP A 28 3.63 -1.71 -8.91
C ASP A 28 2.96 -0.95 -7.77
N TRP A 29 3.13 -1.47 -6.54
CA TRP A 29 2.40 -1.02 -5.36
C TRP A 29 3.30 -0.27 -4.39
N GLU A 30 2.72 0.64 -3.64
CA GLU A 30 3.33 1.26 -2.46
C GLU A 30 2.57 0.82 -1.21
N ALA A 31 3.28 0.35 -0.19
CA ALA A 31 2.71 -0.06 1.09
C ALA A 31 3.14 0.89 2.21
N ASP A 32 2.19 1.25 3.06
CA ASP A 32 2.41 2.12 4.22
C ASP A 32 1.43 1.76 5.34
N THR A 33 1.64 2.36 6.50
CA THR A 33 0.72 2.23 7.63
C THR A 33 0.28 3.60 8.13
N ILE A 34 -0.99 3.71 8.51
CA ILE A 34 -1.55 4.86 9.21
C ILE A 34 -1.74 4.46 10.67
N ILE A 35 -1.00 5.10 11.56
CA ILE A 35 -1.02 4.78 12.98
C ILE A 35 -2.24 5.39 13.66
N GLY A 36 -2.95 4.57 14.41
CA GLY A 36 -4.09 4.97 15.22
C GLY A 36 -3.70 5.53 16.58
N LYS A 37 -4.72 5.84 17.37
CA LYS A 37 -4.56 6.38 18.73
C LYS A 37 -3.64 5.50 19.57
N ASP A 38 -2.73 6.13 20.30
CA ASP A 38 -1.81 5.49 21.24
C ASP A 38 -0.96 4.36 20.61
N GLN A 39 -0.85 4.34 19.29
CA GLN A 39 -0.11 3.31 18.53
C GLN A 39 -0.62 1.87 18.76
N LYS A 40 -1.88 1.72 19.20
CA LYS A 40 -2.47 0.42 19.53
C LYS A 40 -3.14 -0.26 18.34
N SER A 41 -3.36 0.46 17.27
CA SER A 41 -3.96 -0.04 16.04
C SER A 41 -3.42 0.72 14.84
N ALA A 42 -3.61 0.20 13.65
CA ALA A 42 -3.20 0.86 12.42
C ALA A 42 -4.09 0.46 11.24
N LEU A 43 -3.99 1.23 10.16
CA LEU A 43 -4.45 0.83 8.84
C LEU A 43 -3.23 0.53 7.97
N LEU A 44 -3.23 -0.63 7.32
CA LEU A 44 -2.35 -0.90 6.19
C LEU A 44 -2.96 -0.25 4.96
N THR A 45 -2.17 0.50 4.21
CA THR A 45 -2.58 1.09 2.94
C THR A 45 -1.69 0.57 1.82
N LEU A 46 -2.32 0.15 0.74
CA LEU A 46 -1.65 -0.32 -0.47
C LEU A 46 -2.20 0.49 -1.64
N VAL A 47 -1.32 1.17 -2.37
CA VAL A 47 -1.70 2.02 -3.50
C VAL A 47 -0.99 1.54 -4.75
N GLU A 48 -1.76 1.26 -5.80
CA GLU A 48 -1.22 0.92 -7.11
C GLU A 48 -0.79 2.21 -7.85
N ARG A 49 0.43 2.22 -8.39
CA ARG A 49 1.11 3.44 -8.82
C ARG A 49 0.53 4.08 -10.09
N VAL A 50 -0.04 3.30 -11.00
CA VAL A 50 -0.62 3.82 -12.26
C VAL A 50 -2.05 4.29 -12.06
N THR A 51 -2.88 3.42 -11.51
CA THR A 51 -4.33 3.65 -11.38
C THR A 51 -4.72 4.36 -10.11
N ARG A 52 -3.82 4.45 -9.13
CA ARG A 52 -4.08 4.95 -7.77
C ARG A 52 -5.11 4.11 -7.00
N TYR A 53 -5.38 2.89 -7.49
CA TYR A 53 -6.27 1.97 -6.79
C TYR A 53 -5.74 1.70 -5.38
N THR A 54 -6.61 1.87 -4.40
CA THR A 54 -6.24 1.84 -2.99
C THR A 54 -6.93 0.70 -2.29
N ILE A 55 -6.16 -0.07 -1.51
CA ILE A 55 -6.67 -1.08 -0.59
C ILE A 55 -6.35 -0.63 0.82
N ILE A 56 -7.34 -0.67 1.70
CA ILE A 56 -7.20 -0.33 3.11
C ILE A 56 -7.56 -1.56 3.95
N CYS A 57 -6.68 -1.92 4.86
CA CYS A 57 -6.87 -3.07 5.74
C CYS A 57 -6.57 -2.70 7.19
N LYS A 58 -7.47 -3.04 8.10
CA LYS A 58 -7.22 -2.84 9.54
C LYS A 58 -6.17 -3.83 10.04
N LEU A 59 -5.22 -3.31 10.81
CA LEU A 59 -4.25 -4.09 11.56
C LEU A 59 -4.54 -3.95 13.07
N ASP A 60 -4.63 -5.06 13.76
CA ASP A 60 -4.83 -5.08 15.21
C ASP A 60 -3.57 -4.68 15.98
N ASN A 61 -2.40 -4.80 15.31
CA ASN A 61 -1.09 -4.42 15.83
C ASN A 61 -0.10 -4.20 14.68
N LEU A 62 1.09 -3.69 15.01
CA LEU A 62 2.17 -3.41 14.05
C LEU A 62 3.26 -4.49 14.02
N LYS A 63 2.95 -5.72 14.44
CA LYS A 63 3.90 -6.84 14.34
C LYS A 63 4.15 -7.17 12.87
N ALA A 64 5.41 -7.38 12.53
CA ALA A 64 5.82 -7.67 11.15
C ALA A 64 5.14 -8.92 10.58
N GLU A 65 4.91 -9.94 11.40
CA GLU A 65 4.20 -11.17 11.01
C GLU A 65 2.75 -10.88 10.59
N ASP A 66 2.03 -10.10 11.38
CA ASP A 66 0.63 -9.78 11.11
C ASP A 66 0.49 -8.84 9.91
N THR A 67 1.41 -7.89 9.77
CA THR A 67 1.47 -7.01 8.60
C THR A 67 1.73 -7.81 7.32
N ALA A 68 2.71 -8.71 7.33
CA ALA A 68 3.00 -9.58 6.18
C ALA A 68 1.78 -10.44 5.80
N ARG A 69 1.12 -11.03 6.79
CA ARG A 69 -0.08 -11.83 6.58
C ARG A 69 -1.21 -11.00 5.96
N ALA A 70 -1.40 -9.77 6.41
CA ALA A 70 -2.40 -8.86 5.85
C ALA A 70 -2.09 -8.49 4.40
N VAL A 71 -0.86 -8.10 4.08
CA VAL A 71 -0.42 -7.78 2.70
C VAL A 71 -0.68 -8.98 1.77
N ILE A 72 -0.24 -10.18 2.17
CA ILE A 72 -0.42 -11.40 1.39
C ILE A 72 -1.92 -11.68 1.16
N ARG A 73 -2.72 -11.59 2.21
CA ARG A 73 -4.17 -11.84 2.12
C ARG A 73 -4.86 -10.92 1.14
N VAL A 74 -4.60 -9.62 1.21
CA VAL A 74 -5.34 -8.64 0.40
C VAL A 74 -4.84 -8.55 -1.04
N LEU A 75 -3.55 -8.84 -1.30
CA LEU A 75 -3.00 -8.82 -2.65
C LEU A 75 -3.12 -10.17 -3.39
N ARG A 76 -3.41 -11.25 -2.68
CA ARG A 76 -3.50 -12.58 -3.31
C ARG A 76 -4.53 -12.63 -4.44
N ALA A 77 -5.66 -11.95 -4.28
CA ALA A 77 -6.70 -11.85 -5.32
C ALA A 77 -6.20 -11.16 -6.60
N TYR A 78 -5.17 -10.33 -6.49
CA TYR A 78 -4.58 -9.56 -7.58
C TYR A 78 -3.18 -10.05 -7.98
N LYS A 79 -2.79 -11.26 -7.58
CA LYS A 79 -1.42 -11.77 -7.71
C LYS A 79 -0.82 -11.60 -9.11
N ALA A 80 -1.63 -11.81 -10.17
CA ALA A 80 -1.20 -11.61 -11.55
C ALA A 80 -0.86 -10.14 -11.90
N ARG A 81 -1.22 -9.20 -11.04
CA ARG A 81 -0.99 -7.75 -11.17
C ARG A 81 -0.26 -7.19 -9.98
N VAL A 82 0.62 -7.97 -9.39
CA VAL A 82 1.56 -7.52 -8.37
C VAL A 82 2.95 -7.87 -8.88
N HIS A 83 3.70 -6.85 -9.28
CA HIS A 83 5.08 -7.00 -9.75
C HIS A 83 6.07 -6.58 -8.68
N THR A 84 5.86 -5.41 -8.09
CA THR A 84 6.72 -4.88 -7.03
C THR A 84 5.89 -4.28 -5.90
N ILE A 85 6.47 -4.27 -4.71
CA ILE A 85 5.93 -3.55 -3.55
C ILE A 85 7.06 -2.70 -2.97
N THR A 86 6.84 -1.39 -2.90
CA THR A 86 7.77 -0.45 -2.27
C THR A 86 7.27 -0.08 -0.88
N MET A 87 8.14 -0.15 0.12
CA MET A 87 7.85 0.05 1.54
C MET A 87 8.80 1.08 2.15
N ASP A 88 8.43 1.63 3.29
CA ASP A 88 9.38 2.36 4.12
C ASP A 88 10.19 1.41 5.01
N ASN A 89 11.13 1.97 5.79
CA ASN A 89 12.00 1.16 6.65
C ASN A 89 11.36 0.87 8.03
N GLY A 90 10.03 0.87 8.12
CA GLY A 90 9.30 0.54 9.33
C GLY A 90 9.51 -0.92 9.75
N LYS A 91 9.53 -1.16 11.06
CA LYS A 91 9.71 -2.53 11.61
C LYS A 91 8.56 -3.45 11.22
N GLU A 92 7.38 -2.91 10.97
CA GLU A 92 6.21 -3.65 10.52
C GLU A 92 6.41 -4.34 9.16
N PHE A 93 7.42 -3.91 8.37
CA PHE A 93 7.76 -4.52 7.09
C PHE A 93 8.97 -5.45 7.14
N TYR A 94 9.46 -5.83 8.32
CA TYR A 94 10.64 -6.70 8.44
C TYR A 94 10.43 -8.11 7.88
N GLN A 95 9.19 -8.56 7.74
CA GLN A 95 8.85 -9.86 7.15
C GLN A 95 8.55 -9.77 5.64
N HIS A 96 9.10 -8.77 4.96
CA HIS A 96 8.90 -8.56 3.52
C HIS A 96 9.31 -9.76 2.66
N THR A 97 10.29 -10.55 3.11
CA THR A 97 10.71 -11.76 2.37
C THR A 97 9.60 -12.82 2.30
N LYS A 98 8.77 -12.92 3.33
CA LYS A 98 7.57 -13.78 3.30
C LYS A 98 6.55 -13.28 2.28
N ILE A 99 6.36 -11.96 2.19
CA ILE A 99 5.49 -11.34 1.19
C ILE A 99 6.01 -11.64 -0.22
N ALA A 100 7.29 -11.39 -0.46
CA ALA A 100 7.96 -11.63 -1.73
C ALA A 100 7.81 -13.09 -2.20
N LYS A 101 8.03 -14.05 -1.29
CA LYS A 101 7.90 -15.47 -1.57
C LYS A 101 6.46 -15.90 -1.85
N ALA A 102 5.51 -15.45 -1.03
CA ALA A 102 4.10 -15.85 -1.15
C ALA A 102 3.43 -15.30 -2.41
N LEU A 103 3.75 -14.06 -2.78
CA LEU A 103 3.17 -13.38 -3.95
C LEU A 103 4.04 -13.52 -5.21
N LYS A 104 5.27 -14.04 -5.08
CA LYS A 104 6.28 -14.09 -6.15
C LYS A 104 6.54 -12.71 -6.75
N VAL A 105 6.81 -11.75 -5.88
CA VAL A 105 7.06 -10.35 -6.20
C VAL A 105 8.38 -9.88 -5.61
N GLU A 106 8.87 -8.75 -6.10
CA GLU A 106 10.05 -8.11 -5.54
C GLU A 106 9.64 -6.98 -4.59
N THR A 107 10.35 -6.85 -3.48
CA THR A 107 10.12 -5.83 -2.46
C THR A 107 11.29 -4.86 -2.40
N TYR A 108 10.98 -3.56 -2.35
CA TYR A 108 11.96 -2.49 -2.32
C TYR A 108 11.67 -1.56 -1.15
N PHE A 109 12.72 -0.93 -0.64
CA PHE A 109 12.63 0.00 0.49
C PHE A 109 13.11 1.38 0.11
N CYS A 110 12.35 2.39 0.49
CA CYS A 110 12.75 3.79 0.35
C CYS A 110 14.07 4.05 1.10
N ARG A 111 14.82 5.04 0.64
CA ARG A 111 15.97 5.51 1.39
C ARG A 111 15.51 6.11 2.72
N PRO A 112 16.28 5.94 3.80
CA PRO A 112 15.96 6.59 5.07
C PRO A 112 15.76 8.09 4.90
N TYR A 113 14.71 8.64 5.52
CA TYR A 113 14.37 10.06 5.47
C TYR A 113 13.95 10.60 4.09
N HIS A 114 13.61 9.73 3.13
CA HIS A 114 13.16 10.10 1.79
C HIS A 114 11.68 9.76 1.60
N SER A 115 10.80 10.30 2.43
CA SER A 115 9.36 10.01 2.40
C SER A 115 8.72 10.33 1.05
N TRP A 116 9.24 11.31 0.33
CA TRP A 116 8.76 11.68 -1.01
C TRP A 116 8.90 10.57 -2.07
N GLU A 117 9.71 9.55 -1.82
CA GLU A 117 9.83 8.37 -2.69
C GLU A 117 8.54 7.52 -2.71
N LYS A 118 7.62 7.77 -1.77
CA LYS A 118 6.27 7.20 -1.70
C LYS A 118 5.19 8.28 -1.71
N GLY A 119 5.30 9.24 -2.60
CA GLY A 119 4.37 10.37 -2.67
C GLY A 119 2.91 9.97 -2.87
N LEU A 120 2.64 8.85 -3.54
CA LEU A 120 1.28 8.35 -3.72
C LEU A 120 0.66 7.87 -2.41
N ASN A 121 1.42 7.16 -1.57
CA ASN A 121 0.97 6.76 -0.25
C ASN A 121 0.72 7.98 0.64
N GLU A 122 1.63 8.94 0.64
CA GLU A 122 1.47 10.16 1.43
C GLU A 122 0.19 10.91 1.05
N ASN A 123 -0.05 11.10 -0.24
CA ASN A 123 -1.28 11.74 -0.74
C ASN A 123 -2.53 10.93 -0.36
N THR A 124 -2.50 9.62 -0.54
CA THR A 124 -3.63 8.74 -0.20
C THR A 124 -3.90 8.72 1.30
N ASN A 125 -2.85 8.66 2.11
CA ASN A 125 -2.98 8.73 3.57
C ASN A 125 -3.62 10.05 4.01
N GLY A 126 -3.30 11.16 3.35
CA GLY A 126 -3.95 12.45 3.56
C GLY A 126 -5.45 12.42 3.27
N LEU A 127 -5.87 11.75 2.19
CA LEU A 127 -7.28 11.56 1.87
C LEU A 127 -8.00 10.67 2.90
N ILE A 128 -7.36 9.60 3.34
CA ILE A 128 -7.91 8.72 4.38
C ILE A 128 -8.08 9.46 5.70
N ARG A 129 -7.16 10.35 6.04
CA ARG A 129 -7.24 11.19 7.24
C ARG A 129 -8.40 12.18 7.24
N GLN A 130 -9.00 12.49 6.10
CA GLN A 130 -10.24 13.26 6.03
C GLN A 130 -11.43 12.49 6.62
N TYR A 131 -11.42 11.16 6.53
CA TYR A 131 -12.43 10.27 7.12
C TYR A 131 -12.07 9.85 8.55
N PHE A 132 -10.79 9.61 8.78
CA PHE A 132 -10.24 9.15 10.06
C PHE A 132 -9.13 10.11 10.52
N PRO A 133 -9.47 11.20 11.23
CA PRO A 133 -8.51 12.18 11.71
C PRO A 133 -7.43 11.55 12.61
N LYS A 134 -6.37 12.30 12.88
CA LYS A 134 -5.37 11.91 13.90
C LYS A 134 -6.08 11.61 15.23
N GLN A 135 -5.55 10.67 15.98
CA GLN A 135 -6.13 10.17 17.25
C GLN A 135 -7.39 9.29 17.07
N THR A 136 -7.75 8.91 15.85
CA THR A 136 -8.76 7.88 15.64
C THR A 136 -8.28 6.54 16.19
N ASP A 137 -9.10 5.89 17.00
CA ASP A 137 -8.85 4.52 17.45
C ASP A 137 -9.47 3.53 16.45
N PHE A 138 -8.66 2.92 15.62
CA PHE A 138 -9.14 2.00 14.59
C PHE A 138 -9.77 0.71 15.15
N ARG A 139 -9.56 0.40 16.41
CA ARG A 139 -10.24 -0.75 17.06
C ARG A 139 -11.75 -0.53 17.09
N ASN A 140 -12.19 0.73 17.18
CA ASN A 140 -13.60 1.12 17.21
C ASN A 140 -14.21 1.34 15.82
N ILE A 141 -13.41 1.23 14.76
CA ILE A 141 -13.89 1.36 13.39
C ILE A 141 -14.13 -0.03 12.81
N SER A 142 -15.32 -0.26 12.27
CA SER A 142 -15.68 -1.55 11.68
C SER A 142 -14.97 -1.76 10.32
N ASN A 143 -14.79 -3.02 9.95
CA ASN A 143 -14.28 -3.35 8.61
C ASN A 143 -15.21 -2.84 7.51
N ARG A 144 -16.51 -2.74 7.77
CA ARG A 144 -17.50 -2.18 6.84
C ARG A 144 -17.24 -0.70 6.59
N GLU A 145 -16.95 0.09 7.61
CA GLU A 145 -16.62 1.51 7.47
C GLU A 145 -15.31 1.70 6.69
N ILE A 146 -14.30 0.89 6.97
CA ILE A 146 -13.03 0.93 6.24
C ILE A 146 -13.25 0.62 4.77
N ARG A 147 -14.05 -0.41 4.46
CA ARG A 147 -14.40 -0.76 3.09
C ARG A 147 -15.15 0.36 2.38
N ARG A 148 -16.10 1.01 3.07
CA ARG A 148 -16.82 2.16 2.54
C ARG A 148 -15.87 3.29 2.14
N VAL A 149 -14.91 3.63 2.99
CA VAL A 149 -13.90 4.66 2.68
C VAL A 149 -13.03 4.23 1.50
N GLN A 150 -12.58 2.98 1.45
CA GLN A 150 -11.85 2.44 0.32
C GLN A 150 -12.64 2.58 -0.98
N ASP A 151 -13.91 2.21 -0.98
CA ASP A 151 -14.78 2.30 -2.15
C ASP A 151 -15.00 3.75 -2.58
N GLU A 152 -15.22 4.67 -1.65
CA GLU A 152 -15.35 6.10 -1.96
C GLU A 152 -14.09 6.65 -2.62
N LEU A 153 -12.91 6.31 -2.13
CA LEU A 153 -11.66 6.74 -2.74
C LEU A 153 -11.45 6.15 -4.14
N ASN A 154 -11.80 4.89 -4.34
CA ASN A 154 -11.63 4.20 -5.62
C ASN A 154 -12.67 4.60 -6.68
N HIS A 155 -13.79 5.16 -6.28
CA HIS A 155 -14.84 5.67 -7.18
C HIS A 155 -14.82 7.19 -7.33
N ARG A 156 -13.88 7.88 -6.70
CA ARG A 156 -13.72 9.34 -6.85
C ARG A 156 -12.93 9.64 -8.13
N PRO A 157 -13.46 10.47 -9.05
CA PRO A 157 -12.71 10.95 -10.21
C PRO A 157 -11.44 11.68 -9.78
N ARG A 158 -10.34 11.45 -10.47
CA ARG A 158 -9.04 12.03 -10.16
C ARG A 158 -8.56 12.87 -11.33
N LYS A 159 -8.26 14.14 -11.07
CA LYS A 159 -7.73 15.06 -12.08
C LYS A 159 -6.49 14.49 -12.77
N THR A 160 -5.58 13.90 -11.99
CA THR A 160 -4.34 13.28 -12.49
C THR A 160 -4.55 12.01 -13.33
N LEU A 161 -5.77 11.48 -13.36
CA LEU A 161 -6.19 10.33 -14.17
C LEU A 161 -7.15 10.76 -15.30
N GLY A 162 -7.11 12.01 -15.71
CA GLY A 162 -8.05 12.54 -16.72
C GLY A 162 -9.51 12.47 -16.26
N TYR A 163 -9.76 12.63 -14.96
CA TYR A 163 -11.05 12.52 -14.29
C TYR A 163 -11.65 11.09 -14.28
N GLU A 164 -10.88 10.08 -14.69
CA GLU A 164 -11.25 8.69 -14.47
C GLU A 164 -11.13 8.31 -12.98
N THR A 165 -11.80 7.23 -12.60
CA THR A 165 -11.72 6.69 -11.25
C THR A 165 -10.66 5.59 -11.17
N PRO A 166 -10.00 5.43 -10.00
CA PRO A 166 -9.09 4.31 -9.78
C PRO A 166 -9.71 2.94 -10.09
N SER A 167 -10.96 2.71 -9.70
CA SER A 167 -11.67 1.45 -9.95
C SER A 167 -11.81 1.13 -11.43
N VAL A 168 -12.24 2.09 -12.24
CA VAL A 168 -12.40 1.89 -13.68
C VAL A 168 -11.06 1.52 -14.32
N LEU A 169 -10.00 2.25 -14.02
CA LEU A 169 -8.69 2.00 -14.61
C LEU A 169 -8.10 0.67 -14.16
N PHE A 170 -8.23 0.33 -12.88
CA PHE A 170 -7.66 -0.88 -12.33
C PHE A 170 -8.46 -2.13 -12.74
N LEU A 171 -9.78 -2.09 -12.72
CA LEU A 171 -10.65 -3.24 -12.99
C LEU A 171 -10.88 -3.46 -14.48
N ASN A 172 -11.04 -2.42 -15.30
CA ASN A 172 -11.26 -2.57 -16.75
C ASN A 172 -10.11 -3.26 -17.46
N LEU A 173 -8.90 -3.12 -16.97
CA LEU A 173 -7.74 -3.85 -17.48
C LEU A 173 -7.73 -5.33 -17.03
N PHE A 174 -8.70 -5.75 -16.19
CA PHE A 174 -8.94 -7.14 -15.82
C PHE A 174 -9.94 -7.87 -16.74
N GLN A 175 -10.68 -7.14 -17.55
CA GLN A 175 -11.53 -7.81 -18.53
C GLN A 175 -10.63 -8.39 -19.62
N PRO A 176 -10.70 -9.70 -19.90
CA PRO A 176 -10.10 -10.23 -21.12
C PRO A 176 -10.75 -9.48 -22.28
N LEU A 177 -9.93 -9.04 -23.22
CA LEU A 177 -10.43 -8.60 -24.51
C LEU A 177 -11.31 -9.73 -25.03
N VAL A 178 -12.61 -9.53 -24.97
CA VAL A 178 -13.57 -10.44 -25.58
C VAL A 178 -13.30 -10.35 -27.08
N PRO A 179 -13.00 -11.46 -27.77
CA PRO A 179 -12.74 -11.46 -29.21
C PRO A 179 -13.95 -10.99 -30.00
#